data_4ff9de280d7f90bc7dd2193bcbef087b
#
_entry.id   4ff9de280d7f90bc7dd2193bcbef087b
#
_cell.length_a   1.000
_cell.length_b   1.000
_cell.length_c   1.000
_cell.angle_alpha   90.00
_cell.angle_beta   90.00
_cell.angle_gamma   90.00
#
_symmetry.space_group_name_H-M   'P 1'
#
loop_
_entity.id
_entity.type
_entity.pdbx_description
1 polymer ?
#
loop_
_entity_poly.entity_id
_entity_poly.type
_entity_poly.pdbx_seq_one_letter_code
_entity_poly.pdbx_strand_id
1 'polypeptide(L)'
;LIRKDMQEELLDLQTKMKKTIIFITHDLDEALRLGDRIALMRDGEIVQIGTPEEIVMNPANAYVEKFVEDVDRSKVLTAKNVMKRPETINIDRHGPRVALERMRAEGISSILVVDSNRKLHGYVTADDALQARSQNMNDLHHIVKTDIEKIEKDTPLKDIFNMSYDSKI
;
A
#
# COMPACT_ATOMS: atom_id res chain seq x y z
N LEU A 1 -7.17 16.75 23.33
CA LEU A 1 -7.58 15.50 23.97
C LEU A 1 -9.08 15.28 23.81
N ILE A 2 -9.93 16.10 24.38
CA ILE A 2 -11.42 15.93 24.41
C ILE A 2 -12.02 15.72 22.99
N ARG A 3 -11.51 16.40 21.97
CA ARG A 3 -12.03 16.32 20.59
C ARG A 3 -11.75 14.96 19.94
N LYS A 4 -10.58 14.35 20.20
CA LYS A 4 -10.23 13.00 19.71
C LYS A 4 -11.07 11.92 20.39
N ASP A 5 -11.22 12.01 21.68
CA ASP A 5 -12.00 11.05 22.47
C ASP A 5 -13.46 11.03 22.00
N MET A 6 -14.05 12.22 21.74
CA MET A 6 -15.40 12.35 21.20
C MET A 6 -15.52 11.79 19.78
N GLN A 7 -14.49 11.90 18.93
CA GLN A 7 -14.48 11.33 17.57
C GLN A 7 -14.46 9.81 17.61
N GLU A 8 -13.69 9.20 18.52
CA GLU A 8 -13.65 7.75 18.72
C GLU A 8 -14.99 7.22 19.22
N GLU A 9 -15.63 7.91 20.18
CA GLU A 9 -16.97 7.57 20.64
C GLU A 9 -18.02 7.65 19.51
N LEU A 10 -17.87 8.60 18.58
CA LEU A 10 -18.79 8.77 17.45
C LEU A 10 -18.66 7.63 16.44
N LEU A 11 -17.44 7.16 16.16
CA LEU A 11 -17.18 5.98 15.31
C LEU A 11 -17.72 4.71 15.97
N ASP A 12 -17.53 4.54 17.26
CA ASP A 12 -18.07 3.41 18.01
C ASP A 12 -19.61 3.40 17.99
N LEU A 13 -20.21 4.57 18.12
CA LEU A 13 -21.67 4.72 18.07
C LEU A 13 -22.20 4.38 16.68
N GLN A 14 -21.55 4.85 15.62
CA GLN A 14 -21.92 4.53 14.24
C GLN A 14 -21.89 3.03 13.99
N THR A 15 -20.81 2.36 14.41
CA THR A 15 -20.63 0.91 14.25
C THR A 15 -21.74 0.14 14.97
N LYS A 16 -22.12 0.57 16.16
CA LYS A 16 -23.17 -0.07 16.98
C LYS A 16 -24.58 0.18 16.43
N MET A 17 -24.85 1.39 15.99
CA MET A 17 -26.18 1.79 15.53
C MET A 17 -26.47 1.43 14.08
N LYS A 18 -25.47 1.21 13.24
CA LYS A 18 -25.60 0.97 11.78
C LYS A 18 -26.47 2.03 11.09
N LYS A 19 -26.33 3.28 11.49
CA LYS A 19 -27.07 4.42 10.94
C LYS A 19 -26.18 5.29 10.08
N THR A 20 -26.77 5.94 9.08
CA THR A 20 -26.11 6.99 8.34
C THR A 20 -26.01 8.23 9.21
N ILE A 21 -24.81 8.72 9.43
CA ILE A 21 -24.53 9.96 10.16
C ILE A 21 -24.01 10.98 9.17
N ILE A 22 -24.57 12.16 9.14
CA ILE A 22 -24.07 13.30 8.38
C ILE A 22 -23.33 14.21 9.36
N PHE A 23 -22.04 14.36 9.13
CA PHE A 23 -21.16 15.20 9.92
C PHE A 23 -20.69 16.39 9.08
N ILE A 24 -20.81 17.61 9.59
CA ILE A 24 -20.37 18.83 8.92
C ILE A 24 -19.16 19.38 9.66
N THR A 25 -18.08 19.58 8.95
CA THR A 25 -16.84 20.17 9.47
C THR A 25 -16.18 21.06 8.43
N HIS A 26 -15.39 22.01 8.87
CA HIS A 26 -14.45 22.77 8.03
C HIS A 26 -13.02 22.21 8.09
N ASP A 27 -12.80 21.19 8.91
CA ASP A 27 -11.51 20.53 9.11
C ASP A 27 -11.44 19.28 8.23
N LEU A 28 -10.54 19.33 7.25
CA LEU A 28 -10.37 18.23 6.29
C LEU A 28 -9.83 16.96 6.96
N ASP A 29 -8.91 17.10 7.93
CA ASP A 29 -8.35 15.94 8.64
C ASP A 29 -9.44 15.20 9.42
N GLU A 30 -10.42 15.93 9.98
CA GLU A 30 -11.59 15.32 10.60
C GLU A 30 -12.46 14.57 9.58
N ALA A 31 -12.74 15.21 8.43
CA ALA A 31 -13.54 14.60 7.39
C ALA A 31 -12.88 13.32 6.84
N LEU A 32 -11.57 13.36 6.58
CA LEU A 32 -10.80 12.21 6.08
C LEU A 32 -10.71 11.06 7.09
N ARG A 33 -10.77 11.38 8.38
CA ARG A 33 -10.68 10.37 9.46
C ARG A 33 -12.03 9.73 9.80
N LEU A 34 -13.10 10.52 9.76
CA LEU A 34 -14.43 10.09 10.25
C LEU A 34 -15.35 9.60 9.15
N GLY A 35 -15.18 10.10 7.93
CA GLY A 35 -16.12 9.87 6.85
C GLY A 35 -15.81 8.64 6.01
N ASP A 36 -16.79 7.74 5.85
CA ASP A 36 -16.75 6.73 4.80
C ASP A 36 -16.81 7.37 3.40
N ARG A 37 -17.54 8.50 3.32
CA ARG A 37 -17.63 9.35 2.13
C ARG A 37 -17.60 10.82 2.53
N ILE A 38 -16.93 11.61 1.69
CA ILE A 38 -16.78 13.06 1.89
C ILE A 38 -17.45 13.79 0.73
N ALA A 39 -18.26 14.78 1.05
CA ALA A 39 -18.77 15.75 0.09
C ALA A 39 -18.08 17.09 0.32
N LEU A 40 -17.20 17.50 -0.60
CA LEU A 40 -16.59 18.82 -0.59
C LEU A 40 -17.54 19.83 -1.20
N MET A 41 -17.76 20.92 -0.47
CA MET A 41 -18.66 21.99 -0.91
C MET A 41 -17.88 23.31 -1.05
N ARG A 42 -18.28 24.10 -2.02
CA ARG A 42 -17.82 25.46 -2.23
C ARG A 42 -18.96 26.33 -2.74
N ASP A 43 -19.13 27.50 -2.17
CA ASP A 43 -20.13 28.49 -2.59
C ASP A 43 -21.57 27.92 -2.67
N GLY A 44 -21.91 26.95 -1.78
CA GLY A 44 -23.21 26.29 -1.73
C GLY A 44 -23.37 25.09 -2.69
N GLU A 45 -22.38 24.79 -3.52
CA GLU A 45 -22.40 23.70 -4.48
C GLU A 45 -21.46 22.56 -4.07
N ILE A 46 -21.84 21.32 -4.44
CA ILE A 46 -20.98 20.16 -4.25
C ILE A 46 -19.93 20.12 -5.36
N VAL A 47 -18.66 20.21 -4.98
CA VAL A 47 -17.53 20.20 -5.91
C VAL A 47 -17.04 18.79 -6.21
N GLN A 48 -17.02 17.95 -5.19
CA GLN A 48 -16.63 16.53 -5.32
C GLN A 48 -17.26 15.69 -4.20
N ILE A 49 -17.63 14.44 -4.53
CA ILE A 49 -18.01 13.42 -3.54
C ILE A 49 -17.15 12.18 -3.82
N GLY A 50 -16.58 11.61 -2.77
CA GLY A 50 -15.77 10.39 -2.88
C GLY A 50 -15.41 9.81 -1.51
N THR A 51 -14.67 8.70 -1.52
CA THR A 51 -14.00 8.19 -0.32
C THR A 51 -12.81 9.10 0.04
N PRO A 52 -12.28 9.03 1.26
CA PRO A 52 -11.06 9.74 1.62
C PRO A 52 -9.93 9.57 0.61
N GLU A 53 -9.69 8.32 0.17
CA GLU A 53 -8.66 8.00 -0.80
C GLU A 53 -8.94 8.62 -2.17
N GLU A 54 -10.18 8.58 -2.65
CA GLU A 54 -10.57 9.18 -3.92
C GLU A 54 -10.36 10.69 -3.93
N ILE A 55 -10.71 11.37 -2.84
CA ILE A 55 -10.53 12.82 -2.70
C ILE A 55 -9.04 13.20 -2.76
N VAL A 56 -8.19 12.42 -2.08
CA VAL A 56 -6.75 12.70 -1.98
C VAL A 56 -5.99 12.30 -3.25
N MET A 57 -6.38 11.21 -3.90
CA MET A 57 -5.65 10.69 -5.07
C MET A 57 -6.15 11.24 -6.40
N ASN A 58 -7.44 11.58 -6.49
CA ASN A 58 -8.09 12.00 -7.73
C ASN A 58 -8.89 13.29 -7.52
N PRO A 59 -8.24 14.42 -7.20
CA PRO A 59 -8.93 15.70 -7.03
C PRO A 59 -9.61 16.11 -8.32
N ALA A 60 -10.88 16.48 -8.24
CA ALA A 60 -11.72 16.80 -9.39
C ALA A 60 -11.29 18.09 -10.12
N ASN A 61 -10.66 19.01 -9.42
CA ASN A 61 -10.19 20.29 -9.98
C ASN A 61 -9.11 20.92 -9.11
N ALA A 62 -8.52 22.02 -9.57
CA ALA A 62 -7.46 22.75 -8.88
C ALA A 62 -7.84 23.25 -7.48
N TYR A 63 -9.13 23.50 -7.22
CA TYR A 63 -9.59 23.87 -5.88
C TYR A 63 -9.45 22.70 -4.92
N VAL A 64 -9.92 21.51 -5.30
CA VAL A 64 -9.80 20.31 -4.46
C VAL A 64 -8.33 19.91 -4.31
N GLU A 65 -7.54 19.99 -5.38
CA GLU A 65 -6.10 19.72 -5.35
C GLU A 65 -5.38 20.58 -4.31
N LYS A 66 -5.64 21.89 -4.31
CA LYS A 66 -5.10 22.81 -3.32
C LYS A 66 -5.63 22.52 -1.91
N PHE A 67 -6.87 22.07 -1.78
CA PHE A 67 -7.48 21.77 -0.49
C PHE A 67 -6.88 20.54 0.18
N VAL A 68 -6.38 19.58 -0.61
CA VAL A 68 -5.73 18.35 -0.13
C VAL A 68 -4.20 18.42 -0.16
N GLU A 69 -3.60 19.56 -0.56
CA GLU A 69 -2.16 19.71 -0.74
C GLU A 69 -1.37 19.42 0.54
N ASP A 70 -1.87 19.92 1.69
CA ASP A 70 -1.22 19.78 2.99
C ASP A 70 -1.60 18.49 3.74
N VAL A 71 -2.40 17.61 3.13
CA VAL A 71 -2.83 16.36 3.77
C VAL A 71 -1.68 15.37 3.86
N ASP A 72 -1.47 14.82 5.05
CA ASP A 72 -0.57 13.68 5.24
C ASP A 72 -1.19 12.41 4.63
N ARG A 73 -0.86 12.18 3.35
CA ARG A 73 -1.37 11.06 2.57
C ARG A 73 -1.10 9.69 3.20
N SER A 74 -0.07 9.58 4.03
CA SER A 74 0.25 8.31 4.70
C SER A 74 -0.79 7.87 5.72
N LYS A 75 -1.61 8.79 6.21
CA LYS A 75 -2.70 8.51 7.15
C LYS A 75 -4.00 8.08 6.46
N VAL A 76 -4.14 8.42 5.18
CA VAL A 76 -5.36 8.16 4.40
C VAL A 76 -5.19 6.94 3.50
N LEU A 77 -4.00 6.78 2.92
CA LEU A 77 -3.72 5.72 1.96
C LEU A 77 -3.29 4.42 2.65
N THR A 78 -3.62 3.31 2.02
CA THR A 78 -3.25 1.95 2.45
C THR A 78 -2.30 1.31 1.43
N ALA A 79 -1.75 0.14 1.75
CA ALA A 79 -0.94 -0.65 0.83
C ALA A 79 -1.64 -0.84 -0.52
N LYS A 80 -2.95 -1.09 -0.53
CA LYS A 80 -3.77 -1.28 -1.73
C LYS A 80 -3.68 -0.11 -2.71
N ASN A 81 -3.58 1.11 -2.22
CA ASN A 81 -3.57 2.31 -3.06
C ASN A 81 -2.23 2.51 -3.80
N VAL A 82 -1.14 1.94 -3.26
CA VAL A 82 0.22 2.15 -3.79
C VAL A 82 0.89 0.88 -4.30
N MET A 83 0.39 -0.31 -3.93
CA MET A 83 0.97 -1.57 -4.37
C MET A 83 0.95 -1.71 -5.88
N LYS A 84 2.04 -2.24 -6.42
CA LYS A 84 2.14 -2.58 -7.83
C LYS A 84 2.19 -4.10 -7.98
N ARG A 85 1.80 -4.58 -9.16
CA ARG A 85 2.00 -5.99 -9.49
C ARG A 85 3.49 -6.28 -9.60
N PRO A 86 4.05 -7.16 -8.75
CA PRO A 86 5.48 -7.42 -8.79
C PRO A 86 5.85 -8.31 -9.97
N GLU A 87 7.09 -8.18 -10.43
CA GLU A 87 7.72 -9.17 -11.28
C GLU A 87 7.99 -10.45 -10.48
N THR A 88 7.71 -11.58 -11.12
CA THR A 88 7.85 -12.89 -10.47
C THR A 88 8.51 -13.90 -11.40
N ILE A 89 9.20 -14.89 -10.81
CA ILE A 89 9.70 -16.05 -11.52
C ILE A 89 9.10 -17.33 -10.93
N ASN A 90 8.97 -18.35 -11.79
CA ASN A 90 8.45 -19.64 -11.37
C ASN A 90 9.59 -20.54 -10.90
N ILE A 91 9.46 -21.10 -9.69
CA ILE A 91 10.49 -21.90 -9.02
C ILE A 91 10.83 -23.18 -9.81
N ASP A 92 9.81 -23.80 -10.43
CA ASP A 92 9.96 -25.09 -11.11
C ASP A 92 10.45 -24.95 -12.57
N ARG A 93 10.34 -23.73 -13.14
CA ARG A 93 10.59 -23.51 -14.59
C ARG A 93 11.80 -22.65 -14.87
N HIS A 94 12.20 -21.82 -13.92
CA HIS A 94 13.25 -20.82 -14.13
C HIS A 94 14.43 -21.09 -13.19
N GLY A 95 15.62 -20.83 -13.71
CA GLY A 95 16.87 -20.92 -12.94
C GLY A 95 17.49 -19.53 -12.67
N PRO A 96 18.66 -19.49 -12.01
CA PRO A 96 19.37 -18.26 -11.65
C PRO A 96 19.64 -17.34 -12.83
N ARG A 97 19.90 -17.89 -14.01
CA ARG A 97 20.14 -17.11 -15.25
C ARG A 97 18.90 -16.27 -15.62
N VAL A 98 17.72 -16.88 -15.63
CA VAL A 98 16.47 -16.18 -15.98
C VAL A 98 16.12 -15.14 -14.94
N ALA A 99 16.40 -15.43 -13.64
CA ALA A 99 16.22 -14.46 -12.56
C ALA A 99 17.07 -13.20 -12.82
N LEU A 100 18.34 -13.36 -13.13
CA LEU A 100 19.26 -12.24 -13.42
C LEU A 100 18.85 -11.46 -14.67
N GLU A 101 18.43 -12.14 -15.74
CA GLU A 101 17.97 -11.48 -16.97
C GLU A 101 16.74 -10.60 -16.70
N ARG A 102 15.75 -11.10 -15.93
CA ARG A 102 14.57 -10.32 -15.54
C ARG A 102 14.90 -9.17 -14.60
N MET A 103 15.69 -9.42 -13.56
CA MET A 103 16.12 -8.36 -12.65
C MET A 103 16.83 -7.22 -13.40
N ARG A 104 17.69 -7.55 -14.36
CA ARG A 104 18.37 -6.54 -15.20
C ARG A 104 17.40 -5.77 -16.10
N ALA A 105 16.45 -6.46 -16.74
CA ALA A 105 15.47 -5.84 -17.62
C ALA A 105 14.57 -4.83 -16.87
N GLU A 106 14.20 -5.17 -15.63
CA GLU A 106 13.33 -4.35 -14.80
C GLU A 106 14.08 -3.35 -13.88
N GLY A 107 15.42 -3.41 -13.86
CA GLY A 107 16.23 -2.54 -12.99
C GLY A 107 16.06 -2.81 -11.50
N ILE A 108 15.78 -4.06 -11.11
CA ILE A 108 15.57 -4.49 -9.72
C ILE A 108 16.69 -5.39 -9.24
N SER A 109 16.98 -5.38 -7.94
CA SER A 109 18.04 -6.20 -7.30
C SER A 109 17.51 -7.49 -6.69
N SER A 110 16.20 -7.67 -6.61
CA SER A 110 15.57 -8.90 -6.10
C SER A 110 14.28 -9.20 -6.88
N ILE A 111 13.90 -10.48 -6.95
CA ILE A 111 12.70 -10.91 -7.66
C ILE A 111 11.93 -11.93 -6.83
N LEU A 112 10.60 -11.81 -6.81
CA LEU A 112 9.74 -12.74 -6.10
C LEU A 112 9.65 -14.08 -6.82
N VAL A 113 9.64 -15.16 -6.04
CA VAL A 113 9.59 -16.54 -6.52
C VAL A 113 8.22 -17.14 -6.19
N VAL A 114 7.55 -17.65 -7.23
CA VAL A 114 6.22 -18.27 -7.11
C VAL A 114 6.21 -19.66 -7.72
N ASP A 115 5.24 -20.50 -7.33
CA ASP A 115 4.96 -21.76 -8.02
C ASP A 115 4.02 -21.61 -9.23
N SER A 116 3.65 -22.73 -9.83
CA SER A 116 2.72 -22.77 -10.97
C SER A 116 1.30 -22.32 -10.60
N ASN A 117 0.92 -22.34 -9.34
CA ASN A 117 -0.35 -21.82 -8.79
C ASN A 117 -0.25 -20.35 -8.37
N ARG A 118 0.89 -19.69 -8.63
CA ARG A 118 1.21 -18.33 -8.21
C ARG A 118 1.30 -18.12 -6.68
N LYS A 119 1.50 -19.19 -5.93
CA LYS A 119 1.77 -19.11 -4.50
C LYS A 119 3.20 -18.61 -4.30
N LEU A 120 3.36 -17.63 -3.42
CA LEU A 120 4.65 -17.05 -3.08
C LEU A 120 5.48 -18.04 -2.25
N HIS A 121 6.69 -18.34 -2.71
CA HIS A 121 7.69 -19.15 -2.02
C HIS A 121 8.72 -18.28 -1.29
N GLY A 122 9.05 -17.12 -1.85
CA GLY A 122 10.08 -16.27 -1.29
C GLY A 122 10.60 -15.28 -2.31
N TYR A 123 11.85 -14.89 -2.18
CA TYR A 123 12.55 -14.01 -3.12
C TYR A 123 13.99 -14.49 -3.34
N VAL A 124 14.60 -14.03 -4.41
CA VAL A 124 16.00 -14.25 -4.75
C VAL A 124 16.63 -12.90 -5.04
N THR A 125 17.82 -12.65 -4.48
CA THR A 125 18.60 -11.45 -4.80
C THR A 125 19.51 -11.67 -6.00
N ALA A 126 19.97 -10.59 -6.61
CA ALA A 126 20.91 -10.65 -7.72
C ALA A 126 22.24 -11.34 -7.31
N ASP A 127 22.70 -11.06 -6.08
CA ASP A 127 23.94 -11.64 -5.55
C ASP A 127 23.82 -13.16 -5.37
N ASP A 128 22.72 -13.64 -4.77
CA ASP A 128 22.46 -15.07 -4.60
C ASP A 128 22.38 -15.78 -5.98
N ALA A 129 21.71 -15.16 -6.95
CA ALA A 129 21.58 -15.69 -8.29
C ALA A 129 22.93 -15.71 -9.06
N LEU A 130 23.80 -14.69 -8.86
CA LEU A 130 25.14 -14.66 -9.43
C LEU A 130 26.03 -15.77 -8.81
N GLN A 131 25.96 -15.94 -7.51
CA GLN A 131 26.69 -16.99 -6.82
C GLN A 131 26.25 -18.38 -7.28
N ALA A 132 24.94 -18.64 -7.31
CA ALA A 132 24.39 -19.90 -7.80
C ALA A 132 24.84 -20.21 -9.24
N ARG A 133 24.83 -19.21 -10.12
CA ARG A 133 25.31 -19.34 -11.50
C ARG A 133 26.79 -19.69 -11.55
N SER A 134 27.63 -19.09 -10.70
CA SER A 134 29.07 -19.39 -10.65
C SER A 134 29.34 -20.83 -10.20
N GLN A 135 28.42 -21.40 -9.43
CA GLN A 135 28.44 -22.79 -8.96
C GLN A 135 27.76 -23.78 -9.93
N ASN A 136 27.36 -23.32 -11.12
CA ASN A 136 26.62 -24.10 -12.11
C ASN A 136 25.28 -24.66 -11.62
N MET A 137 24.64 -24.01 -10.65
CA MET A 137 23.30 -24.38 -10.18
C MET A 137 22.25 -23.96 -11.23
N ASN A 138 21.31 -24.85 -11.53
CA ASN A 138 20.30 -24.64 -12.56
C ASN A 138 18.89 -24.37 -12.01
N ASP A 139 18.69 -24.52 -10.71
CA ASP A 139 17.43 -24.33 -10.02
C ASP A 139 17.53 -23.20 -8.96
N LEU A 140 16.37 -22.81 -8.45
CA LEU A 140 16.25 -21.73 -7.45
C LEU A 140 16.04 -22.24 -6.02
N HIS A 141 15.72 -23.52 -5.84
CA HIS A 141 15.28 -24.06 -4.54
C HIS A 141 16.24 -23.79 -3.38
N HIS A 142 17.53 -23.80 -3.66
CA HIS A 142 18.58 -23.63 -2.65
C HIS A 142 18.93 -22.18 -2.34
N ILE A 143 18.44 -21.22 -3.14
CA ILE A 143 18.78 -19.80 -3.00
C ILE A 143 17.57 -18.92 -2.71
N VAL A 144 16.36 -19.50 -2.63
CA VAL A 144 15.15 -18.77 -2.26
C VAL A 144 15.18 -18.44 -0.79
N LYS A 145 15.07 -17.17 -0.48
CA LYS A 145 14.90 -16.64 0.87
C LYS A 145 13.41 -16.57 1.20
N THR A 146 13.03 -17.07 2.36
CA THR A 146 11.63 -17.18 2.79
C THR A 146 11.25 -16.17 3.87
N ASP A 147 12.19 -15.38 4.35
CA ASP A 147 12.07 -14.34 5.37
C ASP A 147 11.42 -13.06 4.81
N ILE A 148 10.30 -13.22 4.13
CA ILE A 148 9.51 -12.10 3.60
C ILE A 148 8.51 -11.63 4.66
N GLU A 149 8.61 -10.38 5.02
CA GLU A 149 7.60 -9.68 5.78
C GLU A 149 6.38 -9.45 4.89
N LYS A 150 5.18 -9.79 5.41
CA LYS A 150 3.91 -9.66 4.70
C LYS A 150 3.01 -8.70 5.43
N ILE A 151 2.37 -7.83 4.69
CA ILE A 151 1.39 -6.89 5.20
C ILE A 151 0.05 -7.12 4.51
N GLU A 152 -1.03 -6.78 5.21
CA GLU A 152 -2.36 -6.80 4.63
C GLU A 152 -2.55 -5.61 3.68
N LYS A 153 -3.37 -5.81 2.63
CA LYS A 153 -3.62 -4.77 1.61
C LYS A 153 -4.23 -3.49 2.19
N ASP A 154 -4.96 -3.60 3.29
CA ASP A 154 -5.64 -2.49 3.94
C ASP A 154 -4.80 -1.87 5.08
N THR A 155 -3.53 -2.28 5.22
CA THR A 155 -2.58 -1.68 6.18
C THR A 155 -2.30 -0.22 5.80
N PRO A 156 -2.47 0.74 6.73
CA PRO A 156 -2.17 2.15 6.48
C PRO A 156 -0.70 2.37 6.09
N LEU A 157 -0.44 3.27 5.13
CA LEU A 157 0.93 3.57 4.70
C LEU A 157 1.83 4.05 5.83
N LYS A 158 1.26 4.80 6.77
CA LYS A 158 1.98 5.26 7.97
C LYS A 158 2.58 4.10 8.74
N ASP A 159 1.82 3.00 8.91
CA ASP A 159 2.28 1.82 9.65
C ASP A 159 3.35 1.07 8.87
N ILE A 160 3.22 1.01 7.53
CA ILE A 160 4.24 0.41 6.65
C ILE A 160 5.56 1.18 6.75
N PHE A 161 5.51 2.51 6.76
CA PHE A 161 6.72 3.32 6.94
C PHE A 161 7.38 3.08 8.30
N ASN A 162 6.59 2.96 9.38
CA ASN A 162 7.12 2.65 10.69
C ASN A 162 7.81 1.28 10.72
N MET A 163 7.19 0.25 10.13
CA MET A 163 7.78 -1.10 10.01
C MET A 163 9.10 -1.07 9.24
N SER A 164 9.19 -0.33 8.14
CA SER A 164 10.43 -0.22 7.35
C SER A 164 11.54 0.56 8.05
N TYR A 165 11.22 1.43 9.02
CA TYR A 165 12.22 2.09 9.87
C TYR A 165 12.80 1.16 10.94
N ASP A 166 12.00 0.23 11.44
CA ASP A 166 12.39 -0.73 12.48
C ASP A 166 13.13 -1.94 11.89
N SER A 167 12.79 -2.35 10.69
CA SER A 167 13.56 -3.31 9.91
C SER A 167 14.77 -2.61 9.31
N LYS A 168 15.92 -2.67 10.01
CA LYS A 168 17.21 -2.25 9.44
C LYS A 168 17.50 -3.09 8.20
N ILE A 169 17.13 -2.56 7.05
CA ILE A 169 17.60 -3.04 5.74
C ILE A 169 18.81 -2.20 5.34
#